data_11ab6e590cec5503738bb3f230329db5
#
_entry.id   11ab6e590cec5503738bb3f230329db5
#
_cell.length_a   1.000
_cell.length_b   1.000
_cell.length_c   1.000
_cell.angle_alpha   90.00
_cell.angle_beta   90.00
_cell.angle_gamma   90.00
#
_symmetry.space_group_name_H-M   'P 1'
#
loop_
_entity.id
_entity.type
_entity.pdbx_description
1 polymer ?
#
loop_
_entity_poly.entity_id
_entity_poly.type
_entity_poly.pdbx_seq_one_letter_code
_entity_poly.pdbx_strand_id
1 'polypeptide(L)'
;MPEKELNDDLNIALEASKGAGDIIMKYYKHDYEIREKGYHNPVTTADNEADDFLKKTLLDARPNYGWLSEETVDSKERLTKKKVWIVDPIDGTKEFIEGVPQFVVSIGLVDNGKPVVGILHNPATNETFYASHGCGSFLNEEKFEVTKKDSIEEMTILNSRSETRRGLWEPFKNSFKRLEPIGSVAYKMGLTAVGKADIFATLRPKNEWDVCAGVCLINEAGGKSINLNGQELEFNKEKTLIEPGIIAGYNLSVDKTYKELNKE
;
A
#
# COMPACT_ATOMS: atom_id res chain seq x y z
N MET A 1 -10.66 -20.16 -2.81
CA MET A 1 -11.59 -19.32 -3.61
C MET A 1 -11.63 -19.88 -5.02
N PRO A 2 -12.76 -19.92 -5.73
CA PRO A 2 -12.77 -20.27 -7.15
C PRO A 2 -11.94 -19.25 -7.95
N GLU A 3 -11.06 -19.71 -8.81
CA GLU A 3 -10.18 -18.86 -9.63
C GLU A 3 -10.95 -17.79 -10.43
N LYS A 4 -12.13 -18.18 -10.95
CA LYS A 4 -13.02 -17.25 -11.67
C LYS A 4 -13.47 -16.07 -10.82
N GLU A 5 -13.90 -16.32 -9.57
CA GLU A 5 -14.35 -15.25 -8.65
C GLU A 5 -13.22 -14.28 -8.32
N LEU A 6 -12.01 -14.80 -8.14
CA LEU A 6 -10.81 -14.00 -7.87
C LEU A 6 -10.45 -13.10 -9.07
N ASN A 7 -10.55 -13.63 -10.28
CA ASN A 7 -10.29 -12.87 -11.50
C ASN A 7 -11.36 -11.79 -11.72
N ASP A 8 -12.63 -12.08 -11.41
CA ASP A 8 -13.72 -11.10 -11.47
C ASP A 8 -13.49 -9.98 -10.44
N ASP A 9 -13.09 -10.30 -9.20
CA ASP A 9 -12.77 -9.33 -8.15
C ASP A 9 -11.57 -8.45 -8.54
N LEU A 10 -10.53 -9.04 -9.15
CA LEU A 10 -9.38 -8.28 -9.67
C LEU A 10 -9.79 -7.29 -10.76
N ASN A 11 -10.60 -7.74 -11.73
CA ASN A 11 -11.04 -6.89 -12.84
C ASN A 11 -11.91 -5.72 -12.34
N ILE A 12 -12.83 -5.97 -11.41
CA ILE A 12 -13.67 -4.93 -10.79
C ILE A 12 -12.77 -3.88 -10.10
N ALA A 13 -11.77 -4.33 -9.34
CA ALA A 13 -10.89 -3.42 -8.63
C ALA A 13 -9.95 -2.64 -9.58
N LEU A 14 -9.50 -3.25 -10.69
CA LEU A 14 -8.71 -2.55 -11.73
C LEU A 14 -9.52 -1.45 -12.40
N GLU A 15 -10.78 -1.71 -12.77
CA GLU A 15 -11.67 -0.70 -13.35
C GLU A 15 -11.96 0.42 -12.34
N ALA A 16 -12.26 0.06 -11.09
CA ALA A 16 -12.50 1.01 -10.02
C ALA A 16 -11.29 1.91 -9.75
N SER A 17 -10.07 1.35 -9.73
CA SER A 17 -8.84 2.11 -9.49
C SER A 17 -8.56 3.15 -10.59
N LYS A 18 -8.82 2.79 -11.86
CA LYS A 18 -8.70 3.72 -13.00
C LYS A 18 -9.73 4.84 -12.92
N GLY A 19 -11.00 4.51 -12.64
CA GLY A 19 -12.05 5.52 -12.49
C GLY A 19 -11.80 6.50 -11.35
N ALA A 20 -11.27 6.02 -10.20
CA ALA A 20 -10.82 6.87 -9.11
C ALA A 20 -9.63 7.73 -9.53
N GLY A 21 -8.66 7.17 -10.26
CA GLY A 21 -7.54 7.90 -10.84
C GLY A 21 -7.98 9.05 -11.74
N ASP A 22 -8.98 8.84 -12.59
CA ASP A 22 -9.56 9.89 -13.46
C ASP A 22 -10.19 11.02 -12.63
N ILE A 23 -10.83 10.70 -11.52
CA ILE A 23 -11.38 11.71 -10.58
C ILE A 23 -10.24 12.51 -9.96
N ILE A 24 -9.24 11.84 -9.40
CA ILE A 24 -8.09 12.45 -8.73
C ILE A 24 -7.34 13.41 -9.67
N MET A 25 -7.16 13.02 -10.94
CA MET A 25 -6.43 13.83 -11.92
C MET A 25 -7.16 15.11 -12.33
N LYS A 26 -8.48 15.24 -12.10
CA LYS A 26 -9.20 16.52 -12.28
C LYS A 26 -8.72 17.59 -11.30
N TYR A 27 -8.20 17.17 -10.14
CA TYR A 27 -7.73 18.03 -9.06
C TYR A 27 -6.20 18.17 -9.02
N TYR A 28 -5.46 17.20 -9.54
CA TYR A 28 -4.00 17.21 -9.47
C TYR A 28 -3.41 18.44 -10.16
N LYS A 29 -2.75 19.32 -9.38
CA LYS A 29 -2.20 20.64 -9.80
C LYS A 29 -3.27 21.66 -10.23
N HIS A 30 -4.49 21.51 -9.75
CA HIS A 30 -5.60 22.45 -9.93
C HIS A 30 -6.13 22.91 -8.58
N ASP A 31 -7.22 23.69 -8.58
CA ASP A 31 -7.84 24.17 -7.35
C ASP A 31 -8.71 23.10 -6.69
N TYR A 32 -8.59 22.95 -5.38
CA TYR A 32 -9.40 22.06 -4.53
C TYR A 32 -9.34 22.51 -3.07
N GLU A 33 -10.30 22.06 -2.27
CA GLU A 33 -10.29 22.31 -0.83
C GLU A 33 -9.36 21.32 -0.11
N ILE A 34 -8.65 21.84 0.89
CA ILE A 34 -7.82 21.06 1.81
C ILE A 34 -8.40 21.23 3.21
N ARG A 35 -8.63 20.12 3.91
CA ARG A 35 -9.05 20.09 5.31
C ARG A 35 -8.06 19.26 6.12
N GLU A 36 -7.93 19.54 7.42
CA GLU A 36 -7.12 18.73 8.33
C GLU A 36 -8.00 17.79 9.14
N LYS A 37 -7.78 16.47 9.00
CA LYS A 37 -8.42 15.44 9.84
C LYS A 37 -7.78 15.33 11.23
N GLY A 38 -6.55 15.85 11.38
CA GLY A 38 -5.75 15.82 12.59
C GLY A 38 -4.37 16.44 12.35
N TYR A 39 -3.49 16.40 13.34
CA TYR A 39 -2.16 17.02 13.22
C TYR A 39 -1.34 16.45 12.05
N HIS A 40 -1.11 17.28 11.03
CA HIS A 40 -0.41 16.90 9.79
C HIS A 40 -1.06 15.74 9.02
N ASN A 41 -2.39 15.65 9.06
CA ASN A 41 -3.16 14.65 8.30
C ASN A 41 -4.19 15.35 7.39
N PRO A 42 -3.77 15.90 6.24
CA PRO A 42 -4.67 16.58 5.32
C PRO A 42 -5.55 15.59 4.56
N VAL A 43 -6.75 16.03 4.19
CA VAL A 43 -7.66 15.42 3.23
C VAL A 43 -8.11 16.48 2.22
N THR A 44 -8.28 16.08 0.98
CA THR A 44 -8.70 16.99 -0.10
C THR A 44 -10.08 16.62 -0.65
N THR A 45 -10.63 17.49 -1.49
CA THR A 45 -11.85 17.17 -2.25
C THR A 45 -11.66 15.89 -3.09
N ALA A 46 -10.45 15.70 -3.65
CA ALA A 46 -10.12 14.52 -4.46
C ALA A 46 -10.20 13.21 -3.68
N ASP A 47 -9.70 13.20 -2.42
CA ASP A 47 -9.78 12.01 -1.55
C ASP A 47 -11.25 11.60 -1.32
N ASN A 48 -12.11 12.57 -0.97
CA ASN A 48 -13.51 12.28 -0.67
C ASN A 48 -14.29 11.80 -1.91
N GLU A 49 -14.13 12.47 -3.06
CA GLU A 49 -14.84 12.07 -4.29
C GLU A 49 -14.34 10.71 -4.81
N ALA A 50 -13.05 10.43 -4.68
CA ALA A 50 -12.49 9.12 -5.04
C ALA A 50 -12.99 8.03 -4.09
N ASP A 51 -13.07 8.28 -2.78
CA ASP A 51 -13.61 7.34 -1.79
C ASP A 51 -15.08 7.00 -2.08
N ASP A 52 -15.93 8.01 -2.29
CA ASP A 52 -17.35 7.82 -2.61
C ASP A 52 -17.53 6.99 -3.90
N PHE A 53 -16.75 7.27 -4.93
CA PHE A 53 -16.76 6.52 -6.19
C PHE A 53 -16.32 5.07 -5.98
N LEU A 54 -15.20 4.82 -5.28
CA LEU A 54 -14.67 3.49 -5.00
C LEU A 54 -15.65 2.67 -4.20
N LYS A 55 -16.20 3.25 -3.12
CA LYS A 55 -17.18 2.59 -2.26
C LYS A 55 -18.41 2.16 -3.05
N LYS A 56 -18.98 3.09 -3.82
CA LYS A 56 -20.15 2.79 -4.66
C LYS A 56 -19.84 1.69 -5.67
N THR A 57 -18.76 1.82 -6.44
CA THR A 57 -18.41 0.88 -7.51
C THR A 57 -18.14 -0.53 -6.97
N LEU A 58 -17.32 -0.64 -5.92
CA LEU A 58 -16.91 -1.93 -5.37
C LEU A 58 -18.07 -2.63 -4.63
N LEU A 59 -18.88 -1.89 -3.86
CA LEU A 59 -20.01 -2.48 -3.14
C LEU A 59 -21.23 -2.74 -4.03
N ASP A 60 -21.48 -1.95 -5.08
CA ASP A 60 -22.52 -2.27 -6.07
C ASP A 60 -22.21 -3.60 -6.78
N ALA A 61 -20.93 -3.84 -7.12
CA ALA A 61 -20.48 -5.09 -7.73
C ALA A 61 -20.44 -6.27 -6.73
N ARG A 62 -20.16 -5.99 -5.44
CA ARG A 62 -20.01 -6.99 -4.37
C ARG A 62 -20.74 -6.59 -3.09
N PRO A 63 -22.07 -6.57 -3.05
CA PRO A 63 -22.86 -6.01 -1.94
C PRO A 63 -22.72 -6.76 -0.60
N ASN A 64 -22.21 -7.99 -0.63
CA ASN A 64 -22.01 -8.81 0.56
C ASN A 64 -20.61 -8.67 1.18
N TYR A 65 -19.69 -7.91 0.55
CA TYR A 65 -18.36 -7.68 1.08
C TYR A 65 -18.37 -6.56 2.13
N GLY A 66 -17.40 -6.58 3.04
CA GLY A 66 -17.16 -5.49 3.97
C GLY A 66 -16.41 -4.34 3.32
N TRP A 67 -16.37 -3.21 4.02
CA TRP A 67 -15.69 -1.99 3.60
C TRP A 67 -14.87 -1.41 4.73
N LEU A 68 -13.61 -1.11 4.46
CA LEU A 68 -12.73 -0.33 5.31
C LEU A 68 -11.99 0.67 4.42
N SER A 69 -12.03 1.95 4.76
CA SER A 69 -11.33 3.00 4.03
C SER A 69 -10.76 4.03 4.98
N GLU A 70 -9.74 4.77 4.54
CA GLU A 70 -9.19 5.91 5.28
C GLU A 70 -10.20 7.03 5.47
N GLU A 71 -11.06 7.29 4.47
CA GLU A 71 -11.95 8.46 4.43
C GLU A 71 -13.36 8.16 4.93
N THR A 72 -13.78 6.91 4.91
CA THR A 72 -15.09 6.51 5.44
C THR A 72 -15.01 6.13 6.91
N VAL A 73 -15.98 6.62 7.71
CA VAL A 73 -16.13 6.17 9.12
C VAL A 73 -16.27 4.65 9.19
N ASP A 74 -15.42 4.01 9.96
CA ASP A 74 -15.39 2.55 10.09
C ASP A 74 -16.68 2.00 10.69
N SER A 75 -17.26 1.01 10.02
CA SER A 75 -18.36 0.19 10.54
C SER A 75 -17.81 -1.17 10.98
N LYS A 76 -17.94 -1.47 12.26
CA LYS A 76 -17.52 -2.79 12.80
C LYS A 76 -18.27 -3.98 12.18
N GLU A 77 -19.32 -3.74 11.37
CA GLU A 77 -20.00 -4.77 10.60
C GLU A 77 -19.04 -5.54 9.69
N ARG A 78 -18.01 -4.87 9.15
CA ARG A 78 -16.96 -5.50 8.33
C ARG A 78 -16.27 -6.68 9.02
N LEU A 79 -16.18 -6.66 10.36
CA LEU A 79 -15.55 -7.73 11.14
C LEU A 79 -16.33 -9.05 11.07
N THR A 80 -17.60 -9.01 10.68
CA THR A 80 -18.44 -10.19 10.46
C THR A 80 -18.37 -10.73 9.03
N LYS A 81 -17.72 -9.98 8.12
CA LYS A 81 -17.63 -10.33 6.70
C LYS A 81 -16.37 -11.16 6.44
N LYS A 82 -16.54 -12.21 5.63
CA LYS A 82 -15.41 -13.04 5.21
C LYS A 82 -14.47 -12.29 4.26
N LYS A 83 -15.07 -11.50 3.34
CA LYS A 83 -14.34 -10.69 2.38
C LYS A 83 -14.56 -9.20 2.64
N VAL A 84 -13.48 -8.43 2.63
CA VAL A 84 -13.50 -6.99 2.92
C VAL A 84 -12.60 -6.26 1.95
N TRP A 85 -13.13 -5.23 1.30
CA TRP A 85 -12.35 -4.23 0.60
C TRP A 85 -11.67 -3.31 1.61
N ILE A 86 -10.35 -3.14 1.47
CA ILE A 86 -9.53 -2.24 2.29
C ILE A 86 -8.90 -1.23 1.36
N VAL A 87 -9.26 0.05 1.50
CA VAL A 87 -9.04 1.09 0.49
C VAL A 87 -8.39 2.32 1.09
N ASP A 88 -7.46 2.90 0.36
CA ASP A 88 -7.01 4.27 0.51
C ASP A 88 -7.19 4.97 -0.85
N PRO A 89 -8.06 5.97 -0.94
CA PRO A 89 -8.31 6.65 -2.21
C PRO A 89 -7.09 7.41 -2.73
N ILE A 90 -6.27 7.99 -1.84
CA ILE A 90 -5.00 8.68 -2.20
C ILE A 90 -3.95 8.41 -1.13
N ASP A 91 -3.31 7.21 -1.16
CA ASP A 91 -2.10 7.05 -0.33
C ASP A 91 -1.00 7.97 -0.86
N GLY A 92 -0.65 8.97 -0.06
CA GLY A 92 0.26 10.05 -0.44
C GLY A 92 -0.42 11.40 -0.67
N THR A 93 -1.50 11.74 0.07
CA THR A 93 -2.20 13.03 -0.03
C THR A 93 -1.25 14.24 0.09
N LYS A 94 -0.20 14.14 0.89
CA LYS A 94 0.82 15.21 0.99
C LYS A 94 1.59 15.40 -0.30
N GLU A 95 2.02 14.33 -0.92
CA GLU A 95 2.70 14.33 -2.20
C GLU A 95 1.77 14.86 -3.31
N PHE A 96 0.50 14.46 -3.28
CA PHE A 96 -0.52 15.00 -4.18
C PHE A 96 -0.64 16.52 -4.03
N ILE A 97 -0.75 17.05 -2.81
CA ILE A 97 -0.82 18.49 -2.51
C ILE A 97 0.48 19.21 -2.96
N GLU A 98 1.63 18.60 -2.74
CA GLU A 98 2.94 19.13 -3.16
C GLU A 98 3.16 19.06 -4.70
N GLY A 99 2.25 18.43 -5.45
CA GLY A 99 2.39 18.21 -6.91
C GLY A 99 3.47 17.20 -7.28
N VAL A 100 3.88 16.35 -6.33
CA VAL A 100 4.86 15.27 -6.52
C VAL A 100 4.12 14.00 -6.95
N PRO A 101 4.49 13.33 -8.06
CA PRO A 101 3.77 12.16 -8.59
C PRO A 101 4.09 10.87 -7.81
N GLN A 102 4.03 10.92 -6.48
CA GLN A 102 4.31 9.81 -5.56
C GLN A 102 3.07 9.54 -4.70
N PHE A 103 1.94 9.28 -5.34
CA PHE A 103 0.68 8.92 -4.70
C PHE A 103 -0.03 7.85 -5.53
N VAL A 104 -0.87 7.05 -4.89
CA VAL A 104 -1.59 5.95 -5.55
C VAL A 104 -3.00 5.79 -4.98
N VAL A 105 -3.93 5.32 -5.83
CA VAL A 105 -5.15 4.64 -5.37
C VAL A 105 -4.74 3.25 -4.89
N SER A 106 -5.05 2.91 -3.66
CA SER A 106 -4.74 1.61 -3.04
C SER A 106 -6.03 0.83 -2.78
N ILE A 107 -6.16 -0.35 -3.39
CA ILE A 107 -7.32 -1.24 -3.20
C ILE A 107 -6.82 -2.64 -2.85
N GLY A 108 -7.08 -3.09 -1.64
CA GLY A 108 -6.86 -4.46 -1.20
C GLY A 108 -8.18 -5.21 -1.04
N LEU A 109 -8.21 -6.50 -1.38
CA LEU A 109 -9.26 -7.42 -0.98
C LEU A 109 -8.68 -8.46 -0.03
N VAL A 110 -9.26 -8.59 1.13
CA VAL A 110 -8.92 -9.68 2.06
C VAL A 110 -10.00 -10.76 2.06
N ASP A 111 -9.57 -12.02 2.20
CA ASP A 111 -10.43 -13.19 2.47
C ASP A 111 -9.95 -13.82 3.78
N ASN A 112 -10.81 -13.81 4.82
CA ASN A 112 -10.47 -14.27 6.18
C ASN A 112 -9.17 -13.65 6.73
N GLY A 113 -9.01 -12.33 6.58
CA GLY A 113 -7.86 -11.57 7.10
C GLY A 113 -6.57 -11.67 6.29
N LYS A 114 -6.56 -12.40 5.15
CA LYS A 114 -5.41 -12.51 4.25
C LYS A 114 -5.66 -11.73 2.95
N PRO A 115 -4.72 -10.90 2.49
CA PRO A 115 -4.88 -10.18 1.23
C PRO A 115 -4.82 -11.17 0.05
N VAL A 116 -5.82 -11.09 -0.83
CA VAL A 116 -5.98 -11.98 -2.00
C VAL A 116 -6.04 -11.24 -3.33
N VAL A 117 -6.33 -9.92 -3.31
CA VAL A 117 -6.19 -9.01 -4.44
C VAL A 117 -5.53 -7.73 -3.93
N GLY A 118 -4.62 -7.17 -4.71
CA GLY A 118 -3.98 -5.89 -4.43
C GLY A 118 -3.81 -5.08 -5.70
N ILE A 119 -4.26 -3.81 -5.69
CA ILE A 119 -4.07 -2.86 -6.77
C ILE A 119 -3.50 -1.56 -6.20
N LEU A 120 -2.47 -1.03 -6.87
CA LEU A 120 -1.93 0.30 -6.64
C LEU A 120 -1.87 1.01 -7.99
N HIS A 121 -2.70 2.01 -8.17
CA HIS A 121 -2.74 2.79 -9.41
C HIS A 121 -2.22 4.20 -9.17
N ASN A 122 -1.11 4.55 -9.82
CA ASN A 122 -0.59 5.91 -9.88
C ASN A 122 -1.08 6.59 -11.17
N PRO A 123 -2.11 7.44 -11.10
CA PRO A 123 -2.67 8.05 -12.30
C PRO A 123 -1.76 9.12 -12.90
N ALA A 124 -0.84 9.70 -12.12
CA ALA A 124 0.07 10.74 -12.58
C ALA A 124 1.22 10.19 -13.44
N THR A 125 1.61 8.92 -13.24
CA THR A 125 2.65 8.23 -14.00
C THR A 125 2.11 7.12 -14.90
N ASN A 126 0.79 6.85 -14.84
CA ASN A 126 0.12 5.76 -15.53
C ASN A 126 0.74 4.38 -15.21
N GLU A 127 1.13 4.17 -13.95
CA GLU A 127 1.62 2.91 -13.42
C GLU A 127 0.49 2.20 -12.67
N THR A 128 0.21 0.95 -13.03
CA THR A 128 -0.76 0.10 -12.33
C THR A 128 -0.07 -1.17 -11.86
N PHE A 129 0.20 -1.27 -10.57
CA PHE A 129 0.68 -2.47 -9.92
C PHE A 129 -0.53 -3.29 -9.49
N TYR A 130 -0.54 -4.57 -9.80
CA TYR A 130 -1.64 -5.45 -9.38
C TYR A 130 -1.18 -6.88 -9.16
N ALA A 131 -1.89 -7.56 -8.29
CA ALA A 131 -1.71 -8.97 -7.99
C ALA A 131 -3.02 -9.61 -7.58
N SER A 132 -3.15 -10.90 -7.83
CA SER A 132 -4.16 -11.76 -7.23
C SER A 132 -3.53 -13.08 -6.80
N HIS A 133 -4.08 -13.67 -5.75
CA HIS A 133 -3.52 -14.89 -5.14
C HIS A 133 -3.30 -16.02 -6.17
N GLY A 134 -2.05 -16.48 -6.29
CA GLY A 134 -1.60 -17.52 -7.22
C GLY A 134 -1.30 -17.04 -8.64
N CYS A 135 -1.49 -15.77 -8.99
CA CYS A 135 -1.26 -15.26 -10.34
C CYS A 135 0.09 -14.56 -10.50
N GLY A 136 0.66 -14.08 -9.41
CA GLY A 136 1.88 -13.27 -9.39
C GLY A 136 1.61 -11.78 -9.34
N SER A 137 2.68 -10.97 -9.36
CA SER A 137 2.65 -9.52 -9.29
C SER A 137 3.04 -8.89 -10.62
N PHE A 138 2.33 -7.83 -11.00
CA PHE A 138 2.45 -7.17 -12.30
C PHE A 138 2.59 -5.65 -12.13
N LEU A 139 3.34 -5.04 -13.06
CA LEU A 139 3.29 -3.61 -13.34
C LEU A 139 2.79 -3.44 -14.78
N ASN A 140 1.64 -2.80 -14.94
CA ASN A 140 0.92 -2.75 -16.19
C ASN A 140 0.64 -4.19 -16.69
N GLU A 141 1.27 -4.63 -17.77
CA GLU A 141 1.06 -5.99 -18.32
C GLU A 141 2.26 -6.92 -18.08
N GLU A 142 3.34 -6.42 -17.48
CA GLU A 142 4.56 -7.18 -17.25
C GLU A 142 4.60 -7.79 -15.85
N LYS A 143 4.97 -9.08 -15.78
CA LYS A 143 5.14 -9.83 -14.53
C LYS A 143 6.52 -9.58 -13.93
N PHE A 144 6.56 -9.38 -12.61
CA PHE A 144 7.79 -9.12 -11.87
C PHE A 144 7.91 -9.99 -10.61
N GLU A 145 9.12 -10.07 -10.10
CA GLU A 145 9.45 -10.63 -8.78
C GLU A 145 10.26 -9.61 -7.97
N VAL A 146 10.27 -9.77 -6.65
CA VAL A 146 11.14 -9.00 -5.76
C VAL A 146 12.61 -9.29 -6.08
N THR A 147 13.49 -8.29 -5.92
CA THR A 147 14.94 -8.48 -6.06
C THR A 147 15.46 -9.40 -4.96
N LYS A 148 16.42 -10.26 -5.29
CA LYS A 148 17.05 -11.20 -4.35
C LYS A 148 18.43 -10.68 -3.99
N LYS A 149 18.59 -10.11 -2.79
CA LYS A 149 19.86 -9.62 -2.25
C LYS A 149 20.22 -10.33 -0.97
N ASP A 150 21.50 -10.72 -0.84
CA ASP A 150 22.01 -11.43 0.30
C ASP A 150 22.82 -10.55 1.25
N SER A 151 23.27 -9.37 0.83
CA SER A 151 24.03 -8.42 1.65
C SER A 151 23.24 -7.13 1.82
N ILE A 152 23.13 -6.63 3.07
CA ILE A 152 22.43 -5.38 3.36
C ILE A 152 23.16 -4.18 2.75
N GLU A 153 24.48 -4.25 2.63
CA GLU A 153 25.33 -3.21 2.01
C GLU A 153 25.07 -3.07 0.50
N GLU A 154 24.37 -4.03 -0.12
CA GLU A 154 23.94 -3.98 -1.52
C GLU A 154 22.48 -3.53 -1.68
N MET A 155 21.72 -3.41 -0.58
CA MET A 155 20.30 -3.13 -0.63
C MET A 155 19.99 -1.64 -0.72
N THR A 156 19.04 -1.30 -1.59
CA THR A 156 18.35 -0.01 -1.61
C THR A 156 17.06 -0.14 -0.82
N ILE A 157 16.89 0.70 0.21
CA ILE A 157 15.72 0.75 1.07
C ILE A 157 14.84 1.93 0.66
N LEU A 158 13.59 1.68 0.28
CA LEU A 158 12.59 2.74 0.16
C LEU A 158 12.04 3.05 1.55
N ASN A 159 12.31 4.24 2.03
CA ASN A 159 11.89 4.70 3.34
C ASN A 159 11.03 5.97 3.27
N SER A 160 10.49 6.41 4.40
CA SER A 160 9.58 7.55 4.44
C SER A 160 10.30 8.89 4.40
N ARG A 161 9.85 9.82 3.53
CA ARG A 161 10.31 11.23 3.51
C ARG A 161 10.13 11.91 4.87
N SER A 162 8.99 11.68 5.52
CA SER A 162 8.70 12.31 6.83
C SER A 162 9.54 11.72 7.96
N GLU A 163 9.83 10.43 7.93
CA GLU A 163 10.72 9.78 8.90
C GLU A 163 12.17 10.25 8.74
N THR A 164 12.64 10.39 7.50
CA THR A 164 13.97 10.93 7.19
C THR A 164 14.11 12.37 7.69
N ARG A 165 13.12 13.24 7.41
CA ARG A 165 13.14 14.62 7.93
C ARG A 165 13.17 14.72 9.45
N ARG A 166 12.66 13.70 10.16
CA ARG A 166 12.68 13.60 11.63
C ARG A 166 13.95 12.94 12.17
N GLY A 167 14.90 12.56 11.31
CA GLY A 167 16.15 11.93 11.71
C GLY A 167 16.04 10.47 12.14
N LEU A 168 14.87 9.81 11.95
CA LEU A 168 14.67 8.43 12.40
C LEU A 168 15.58 7.43 11.66
N TRP A 169 16.01 7.75 10.45
CA TRP A 169 16.88 6.92 9.62
C TRP A 169 18.38 7.23 9.79
N GLU A 170 18.76 8.26 10.56
CA GLU A 170 20.18 8.61 10.81
C GLU A 170 21.01 7.46 11.40
N PRO A 171 20.50 6.64 12.36
CA PRO A 171 21.26 5.51 12.88
C PRO A 171 21.63 4.47 11.80
N PHE A 172 20.85 4.39 10.72
CA PHE A 172 20.98 3.36 9.68
C PHE A 172 21.59 3.87 8.36
N LYS A 173 22.05 5.12 8.31
CA LYS A 173 22.51 5.76 7.07
C LYS A 173 23.68 5.05 6.39
N ASN A 174 24.48 4.32 7.14
CA ASN A 174 25.65 3.58 6.65
C ASN A 174 25.43 2.05 6.62
N SER A 175 24.26 1.55 7.01
CA SER A 175 23.96 0.11 7.07
C SER A 175 23.62 -0.47 5.71
N PHE A 176 23.09 0.35 4.80
CA PHE A 176 22.58 -0.08 3.51
C PHE A 176 23.32 0.64 2.37
N LYS A 177 23.26 0.07 1.16
CA LYS A 177 23.77 0.73 -0.03
C LYS A 177 23.18 2.13 -0.22
N ARG A 178 21.86 2.25 -0.01
CA ARG A 178 21.12 3.51 -0.17
C ARG A 178 19.83 3.51 0.64
N LEU A 179 19.58 4.60 1.32
CA LEU A 179 18.26 4.97 1.83
C LEU A 179 17.64 5.96 0.83
N GLU A 180 16.47 5.63 0.31
CA GLU A 180 15.77 6.44 -0.68
C GLU A 180 14.42 6.91 -0.16
N PRO A 181 14.32 8.17 0.30
CA PRO A 181 13.08 8.71 0.84
C PRO A 181 12.08 8.99 -0.28
N ILE A 182 10.98 8.22 -0.32
CA ILE A 182 9.87 8.36 -1.27
C ILE A 182 8.57 8.59 -0.52
N GLY A 183 7.63 9.32 -1.13
CA GLY A 183 6.27 9.51 -0.66
C GLY A 183 5.42 8.24 -0.82
N SER A 184 4.21 8.26 -0.25
CA SER A 184 3.27 7.14 -0.29
C SER A 184 3.84 5.83 0.28
N VAL A 185 3.14 5.17 1.15
CA VAL A 185 3.54 3.87 1.72
C VAL A 185 3.28 2.77 0.70
N ALA A 186 2.07 2.77 0.15
CA ALA A 186 1.63 1.78 -0.83
C ALA A 186 2.49 1.84 -2.10
N TYR A 187 2.79 3.04 -2.63
CA TYR A 187 3.63 3.18 -3.82
C TYR A 187 5.03 2.58 -3.62
N LYS A 188 5.67 2.81 -2.45
CA LYS A 188 6.95 2.16 -2.11
C LYS A 188 6.86 0.64 -2.12
N MET A 189 5.77 0.08 -1.60
CA MET A 189 5.55 -1.38 -1.63
C MET A 189 5.37 -1.89 -3.07
N GLY A 190 4.63 -1.16 -3.91
CA GLY A 190 4.51 -1.46 -5.34
C GLY A 190 5.87 -1.47 -6.05
N LEU A 191 6.69 -0.43 -5.86
CA LEU A 191 8.04 -0.34 -6.43
C LEU A 191 8.94 -1.50 -5.96
N THR A 192 8.83 -1.89 -4.70
CA THR A 192 9.59 -3.04 -4.15
C THR A 192 9.11 -4.35 -4.75
N ALA A 193 7.80 -4.55 -4.91
CA ALA A 193 7.22 -5.77 -5.49
C ALA A 193 7.68 -6.02 -6.93
N VAL A 194 7.96 -4.95 -7.69
CA VAL A 194 8.43 -5.05 -9.09
C VAL A 194 9.94 -4.90 -9.23
N GLY A 195 10.69 -5.01 -8.14
CA GLY A 195 12.15 -5.03 -8.16
C GLY A 195 12.83 -3.70 -8.47
N LYS A 196 12.11 -2.56 -8.40
CA LYS A 196 12.71 -1.22 -8.54
C LYS A 196 13.50 -0.79 -7.29
N ALA A 197 13.29 -1.47 -6.18
CA ALA A 197 14.11 -1.41 -4.96
C ALA A 197 14.11 -2.77 -4.27
N ASP A 198 14.99 -2.93 -3.28
CA ASP A 198 15.20 -4.24 -2.64
C ASP A 198 14.28 -4.43 -1.43
N ILE A 199 14.07 -3.38 -0.65
CA ILE A 199 13.26 -3.40 0.57
C ILE A 199 12.41 -2.12 0.68
N PHE A 200 11.17 -2.29 1.08
CA PHE A 200 10.38 -1.24 1.72
C PHE A 200 10.53 -1.37 3.24
N ALA A 201 10.80 -0.26 3.93
CA ALA A 201 10.76 -0.23 5.38
C ALA A 201 10.21 1.09 5.93
N THR A 202 9.48 0.99 7.04
CA THR A 202 8.97 2.12 7.83
C THR A 202 9.13 1.82 9.31
N LEU A 203 9.56 2.83 10.07
CA LEU A 203 9.82 2.71 11.52
C LEU A 203 8.62 3.13 12.37
N ARG A 204 7.55 3.59 11.72
CA ARG A 204 6.34 4.08 12.39
C ARG A 204 5.11 3.24 12.00
N PRO A 205 4.11 3.18 12.89
CA PRO A 205 2.86 2.51 12.61
C PRO A 205 2.20 2.95 11.30
N LYS A 206 1.49 2.03 10.66
CA LYS A 206 0.69 2.23 9.45
C LYS A 206 -0.69 1.64 9.62
N ASN A 207 -1.68 2.22 8.96
CA ASN A 207 -3.00 1.62 8.94
C ASN A 207 -3.08 0.49 7.91
N GLU A 208 -4.10 -0.35 8.05
CA GLU A 208 -4.31 -1.47 7.12
C GLU A 208 -4.46 -1.01 5.67
N TRP A 209 -5.12 0.12 5.42
CA TRP A 209 -5.34 0.66 4.07
C TRP A 209 -4.07 1.16 3.39
N ASP A 210 -3.05 1.62 4.16
CA ASP A 210 -1.74 2.02 3.64
C ASP A 210 -0.98 0.83 3.02
N VAL A 211 -1.24 -0.41 3.48
CA VAL A 211 -0.33 -1.54 3.22
C VAL A 211 -0.99 -2.81 2.65
N CYS A 212 -2.31 -2.98 2.78
CA CYS A 212 -3.00 -4.22 2.41
C CYS A 212 -2.74 -4.62 0.95
N ALA A 213 -2.93 -3.70 0.02
CA ALA A 213 -2.66 -3.95 -1.40
C ALA A 213 -1.18 -4.28 -1.65
N GLY A 214 -0.28 -3.50 -1.04
CA GLY A 214 1.17 -3.70 -1.15
C GLY A 214 1.63 -5.06 -0.61
N VAL A 215 1.03 -5.54 0.48
CA VAL A 215 1.33 -6.88 1.02
C VAL A 215 0.92 -7.98 0.04
N CYS A 216 -0.24 -7.86 -0.62
CA CYS A 216 -0.64 -8.79 -1.67
C CYS A 216 0.40 -8.82 -2.80
N LEU A 217 0.82 -7.65 -3.30
CA LEU A 217 1.82 -7.52 -4.35
C LEU A 217 3.16 -8.17 -3.96
N ILE A 218 3.68 -7.88 -2.78
CA ILE A 218 4.95 -8.44 -2.29
C ILE A 218 4.87 -9.98 -2.17
N ASN A 219 3.78 -10.50 -1.60
CA ASN A 219 3.61 -11.95 -1.45
C ASN A 219 3.57 -12.66 -2.81
N GLU A 220 2.81 -12.11 -3.77
CA GLU A 220 2.69 -12.67 -5.12
C GLU A 220 3.95 -12.47 -5.97
N ALA A 221 4.82 -11.52 -5.60
CA ALA A 221 6.16 -11.34 -6.19
C ALA A 221 7.22 -12.26 -5.57
N GLY A 222 6.85 -13.19 -4.68
CA GLY A 222 7.75 -14.14 -4.02
C GLY A 222 8.50 -13.57 -2.81
N GLY A 223 8.01 -12.48 -2.24
CA GLY A 223 8.53 -11.86 -1.03
C GLY A 223 7.70 -12.14 0.22
N LYS A 224 7.99 -11.41 1.30
CA LYS A 224 7.20 -11.38 2.54
C LYS A 224 7.14 -9.98 3.13
N SER A 225 6.15 -9.78 4.00
CA SER A 225 5.97 -8.57 4.78
C SER A 225 5.81 -8.93 6.27
N ILE A 226 6.56 -8.27 7.13
CA ILE A 226 6.49 -8.45 8.59
C ILE A 226 6.46 -7.09 9.29
N ASN A 227 5.91 -7.05 10.50
CA ASN A 227 6.09 -5.88 11.36
C ASN A 227 7.49 -5.92 12.04
N LEU A 228 7.86 -4.81 12.71
CA LEU A 228 9.15 -4.73 13.41
C LEU A 228 9.25 -5.56 14.70
N ASN A 229 8.21 -6.37 15.02
CA ASN A 229 8.27 -7.44 16.00
C ASN A 229 8.50 -8.82 15.35
N GLY A 230 8.70 -8.89 14.04
CA GLY A 230 8.92 -10.12 13.28
C GLY A 230 7.65 -10.93 12.98
N GLN A 231 6.46 -10.35 13.17
CA GLN A 231 5.18 -11.02 12.97
C GLN A 231 4.65 -10.77 11.56
N GLU A 232 4.01 -11.78 10.97
CA GLU A 232 3.23 -11.62 9.74
C GLU A 232 2.05 -10.65 9.93
N LEU A 233 1.68 -9.96 8.86
CA LEU A 233 0.59 -9.00 8.90
C LEU A 233 -0.75 -9.70 8.67
N GLU A 234 -1.72 -9.36 9.51
CA GLU A 234 -3.11 -9.78 9.37
C GLU A 234 -4.02 -8.57 9.26
N PHE A 235 -5.09 -8.70 8.50
CA PHE A 235 -5.98 -7.61 8.13
C PHE A 235 -7.41 -7.82 8.61
N ASN A 236 -8.25 -6.79 8.45
CA ASN A 236 -9.62 -6.73 8.94
C ASN A 236 -9.68 -6.91 10.46
N LYS A 237 -8.77 -6.27 11.18
CA LYS A 237 -8.74 -6.27 12.64
C LYS A 237 -9.60 -5.14 13.22
N GLU A 238 -10.02 -5.29 14.47
CA GLU A 238 -10.74 -4.23 15.19
C GLU A 238 -9.89 -2.95 15.29
N LYS A 239 -8.59 -3.10 15.61
CA LYS A 239 -7.58 -2.03 15.54
C LYS A 239 -6.89 -2.09 14.19
N THR A 240 -7.13 -1.09 13.36
CA THR A 240 -6.57 -1.02 12.00
C THR A 240 -5.09 -0.63 11.95
N LEU A 241 -4.54 -0.13 13.09
CA LEU A 241 -3.16 0.32 13.19
C LEU A 241 -2.20 -0.85 13.38
N ILE A 242 -1.28 -1.05 12.46
CA ILE A 242 -0.20 -2.04 12.49
C ILE A 242 1.03 -1.39 13.12
N GLU A 243 1.50 -1.94 14.23
CA GLU A 243 2.62 -1.43 15.02
C GLU A 243 3.72 -2.48 15.16
N PRO A 244 4.99 -2.05 15.40
CA PRO A 244 5.50 -0.66 15.48
C PRO A 244 5.89 -0.06 14.14
N GLY A 245 6.10 -0.84 13.10
CA GLY A 245 6.48 -0.48 11.73
C GLY A 245 6.51 -1.73 10.87
N ILE A 246 6.97 -1.64 9.61
CA ILE A 246 6.86 -2.72 8.63
C ILE A 246 8.13 -2.82 7.80
N ILE A 247 8.51 -4.05 7.44
CA ILE A 247 9.55 -4.37 6.45
C ILE A 247 8.92 -5.30 5.41
N ALA A 248 9.17 -5.06 4.12
CA ALA A 248 8.69 -5.91 3.04
C ALA A 248 9.71 -6.03 1.90
N GLY A 249 9.78 -7.20 1.27
CA GLY A 249 10.68 -7.52 0.17
C GLY A 249 11.01 -9.01 0.12
N TYR A 250 12.15 -9.38 -0.47
CA TYR A 250 12.62 -10.77 -0.52
C TYR A 250 12.89 -11.34 0.88
N ASN A 251 12.51 -12.59 1.12
CA ASN A 251 12.51 -13.21 2.44
C ASN A 251 13.83 -13.04 3.21
N LEU A 252 14.97 -13.39 2.59
CA LEU A 252 16.29 -13.28 3.23
C LEU A 252 16.69 -11.82 3.47
N SER A 253 16.38 -10.94 2.53
CA SER A 253 16.62 -9.49 2.65
C SER A 253 15.82 -8.90 3.82
N VAL A 254 14.54 -9.29 3.96
CA VAL A 254 13.67 -8.89 5.08
C VAL A 254 14.26 -9.35 6.41
N ASP A 255 14.73 -10.63 6.52
CA ASP A 255 15.29 -11.16 7.75
C ASP A 255 16.58 -10.43 8.17
N LYS A 256 17.42 -10.07 7.21
CA LYS A 256 18.66 -9.31 7.47
C LYS A 256 18.35 -7.85 7.84
N THR A 257 17.42 -7.21 7.13
CA THR A 257 16.96 -5.85 7.46
C THR A 257 16.31 -5.81 8.85
N TYR A 258 15.49 -6.80 9.20
CA TYR A 258 14.88 -6.92 10.52
C TYR A 258 15.94 -6.97 11.63
N LYS A 259 16.99 -7.80 11.45
CA LYS A 259 18.09 -7.87 12.41
C LYS A 259 18.85 -6.55 12.53
N GLU A 260 19.06 -5.86 11.41
CA GLU A 260 19.77 -4.58 11.39
C GLU A 260 18.98 -3.49 12.12
N LEU A 261 17.66 -3.37 11.84
CA LEU A 261 16.80 -2.34 12.45
C LEU A 261 16.51 -2.59 13.94
N ASN A 262 16.72 -3.81 14.44
CA ASN A 262 16.54 -4.20 15.85
C ASN A 262 17.87 -4.45 16.57
N LYS A 263 19.02 -4.01 16.05
CA LYS A 263 20.27 -4.01 16.79
C LYS A 263 20.18 -2.99 17.93
N GLU A 264 20.49 -3.43 19.14
CA GLU A 264 20.65 -2.57 20.33
C GLU A 264 21.91 -1.69 20.22
#